data_477835e522e131bde947295b37edc4d7
#
_entry.id   477835e522e131bde947295b37edc4d7
#
_cell.length_a   1.000
_cell.length_b   1.000
_cell.length_c   1.000
_cell.angle_alpha   90.00
_cell.angle_beta   90.00
_cell.angle_gamma   90.00
#
_symmetry.space_group_name_H-M   'P 1'
#
loop_
_entity.id
_entity.type
_entity.pdbx_description
1 polymer ?
#
loop_
_entity_poly.entity_id
_entity_poly.type
_entity_poly.pdbx_seq_one_letter_code
_entity_poly.pdbx_strand_id
1 'polypeptide(L)'
;MSPQYSGTSSQALPPGYCFNEYQIEEVIGEGGFGIVYRAYDRELDRQVAIKEYIPASMVSRADDMRLVLRSERFTRIFQAGLISFIQEAKTLARFSHPGLVHVLRFWQANDTAYMVMQLYSGETLKNLYSRQPEVVTETWIRKMLPPLFSALKTLHDQGYLHRDIAPDNLQIQANGEPVLLDFGSACKEIGHLTDKTEIMLKPGYAP
;
A
#
# COMPACT_ATOMS: atom_id res chain seq x y z
N MET A 1 13.75 -21.87 7.05
CA MET A 1 12.66 -21.83 8.04
C MET A 1 11.89 -20.54 7.78
N SER A 2 10.71 -20.63 7.20
CA SER A 2 9.88 -19.48 6.92
C SER A 2 9.36 -18.88 8.23
N PRO A 3 9.28 -17.56 8.38
CA PRO A 3 8.64 -16.97 9.55
C PRO A 3 7.15 -17.33 9.52
N GLN A 4 6.69 -18.04 10.53
CA GLN A 4 5.29 -18.28 10.77
C GLN A 4 4.63 -16.95 11.16
N TYR A 5 3.95 -16.31 10.22
CA TYR A 5 2.91 -15.33 10.52
C TYR A 5 1.66 -16.12 10.96
N SER A 6 1.67 -16.63 12.17
CA SER A 6 0.49 -17.19 12.82
C SER A 6 -0.19 -16.12 13.67
N GLY A 7 -0.99 -15.31 13.01
CA GLY A 7 -1.89 -14.34 13.60
C GLY A 7 -2.80 -13.83 12.51
N THR A 8 -3.74 -14.66 12.04
CA THR A 8 -4.81 -14.16 11.18
C THR A 8 -5.53 -13.04 11.92
N SER A 9 -5.44 -11.81 11.41
CA SER A 9 -6.28 -10.72 11.86
C SER A 9 -7.73 -11.23 11.85
N SER A 10 -8.43 -11.08 12.96
CA SER A 10 -9.85 -11.49 13.06
C SER A 10 -10.75 -10.75 12.08
N GLN A 11 -10.19 -9.79 11.33
CA GLN A 11 -10.90 -8.95 10.37
C GLN A 11 -10.48 -9.18 8.92
N ALA A 12 -9.47 -10.02 8.65
CA ALA A 12 -9.06 -10.34 7.29
C ALA A 12 -10.11 -11.20 6.57
N LEU A 13 -10.18 -11.04 5.25
CA LEU A 13 -10.91 -11.99 4.40
C LEU A 13 -10.24 -13.36 4.50
N PRO A 14 -11.03 -14.46 4.62
CA PRO A 14 -10.45 -15.78 4.76
C PRO A 14 -9.75 -16.25 3.47
N PRO A 15 -8.71 -17.09 3.59
CA PRO A 15 -8.16 -17.78 2.43
C PRO A 15 -9.25 -18.54 1.67
N GLY A 16 -9.20 -18.48 0.33
CA GLY A 16 -10.21 -19.06 -0.56
C GLY A 16 -11.41 -18.14 -0.83
N TYR A 17 -11.56 -17.02 -0.13
CA TYR A 17 -12.60 -16.05 -0.46
C TYR A 17 -12.40 -15.52 -1.88
N CYS A 18 -13.49 -15.54 -2.66
CA CYS A 18 -13.47 -15.13 -4.06
C CYS A 18 -14.34 -13.91 -4.27
N PHE A 19 -13.84 -12.95 -5.03
CA PHE A 19 -14.63 -11.87 -5.61
C PHE A 19 -14.10 -11.53 -7.00
N ASN A 20 -15.01 -11.42 -7.96
CA ASN A 20 -14.69 -11.33 -9.37
C ASN A 20 -13.75 -12.49 -9.79
N GLU A 21 -12.67 -12.19 -10.50
CA GLU A 21 -11.64 -13.13 -10.94
C GLU A 21 -10.61 -13.50 -9.84
N TYR A 22 -10.61 -12.80 -8.71
CA TYR A 22 -9.56 -12.94 -7.67
C TYR A 22 -9.97 -13.91 -6.56
N GLN A 23 -9.02 -14.74 -6.14
CA GLN A 23 -9.13 -15.61 -4.98
C GLN A 23 -8.06 -15.24 -3.95
N ILE A 24 -8.48 -14.91 -2.73
CA ILE A 24 -7.57 -14.60 -1.62
C ILE A 24 -6.77 -15.85 -1.24
N GLU A 25 -5.45 -15.73 -1.16
CA GLU A 25 -4.55 -16.78 -0.71
C GLU A 25 -4.14 -16.59 0.76
N GLU A 26 -3.55 -15.42 1.07
CA GLU A 26 -3.10 -15.11 2.43
C GLU A 26 -2.96 -13.61 2.66
N VAL A 27 -2.84 -13.21 3.93
CA VAL A 27 -2.43 -11.85 4.33
C VAL A 27 -0.92 -11.73 4.21
N ILE A 28 -0.44 -10.71 3.50
CA ILE A 28 0.99 -10.40 3.33
C ILE A 28 1.41 -9.08 3.99
N GLY A 29 0.45 -8.29 4.45
CA GLY A 29 0.69 -7.05 5.18
C GLY A 29 -0.55 -6.59 5.92
N GLU A 30 -0.34 -5.98 7.10
CA GLU A 30 -1.42 -5.40 7.90
C GLU A 30 -0.92 -4.11 8.54
N GLY A 31 -1.76 -3.07 8.48
CA GLY A 31 -1.48 -1.77 9.05
C GLY A 31 -2.73 -1.14 9.68
N GLY A 32 -2.59 0.04 10.26
CA GLY A 32 -3.69 0.73 10.96
C GLY A 32 -4.91 1.03 10.09
N PHE A 33 -4.75 1.13 8.78
CA PHE A 33 -5.80 1.54 7.84
C PHE A 33 -6.10 0.52 6.75
N GLY A 34 -5.40 -0.61 6.71
CA GLY A 34 -5.62 -1.59 5.65
C GLY A 34 -4.94 -2.92 5.86
N ILE A 35 -5.41 -3.88 5.08
CA ILE A 35 -4.84 -5.21 4.97
C ILE A 35 -4.42 -5.43 3.52
N VAL A 36 -3.26 -6.03 3.32
CA VAL A 36 -2.77 -6.42 2.00
C VAL A 36 -2.76 -7.94 1.91
N TYR A 37 -3.41 -8.44 0.91
CA TYR A 37 -3.53 -9.87 0.61
C TYR A 37 -2.66 -10.23 -0.59
N ARG A 38 -2.08 -11.41 -0.59
CA ARG A 38 -1.75 -12.13 -1.82
C ARG A 38 -3.02 -12.78 -2.33
N ALA A 39 -3.29 -12.64 -3.62
CA ALA A 39 -4.44 -13.23 -4.27
C ALA A 39 -4.03 -13.80 -5.63
N TYR A 40 -4.80 -14.77 -6.11
CA TYR A 40 -4.64 -15.37 -7.42
C TYR A 40 -5.69 -14.82 -8.39
N ASP A 41 -5.22 -14.25 -9.50
CA ASP A 41 -6.04 -13.82 -10.62
C ASP A 41 -6.28 -15.04 -11.53
N ARG A 42 -7.49 -15.59 -11.47
CA ARG A 42 -7.86 -16.83 -12.16
C ARG A 42 -8.05 -16.67 -13.67
N GLU A 43 -8.25 -15.44 -14.15
CA GLU A 43 -8.38 -15.18 -15.58
C GLU A 43 -7.02 -15.00 -16.25
N LEU A 44 -6.08 -14.36 -15.57
CA LEU A 44 -4.75 -14.08 -16.11
C LEU A 44 -3.65 -15.02 -15.57
N ASP A 45 -4.04 -16.04 -14.79
CA ASP A 45 -3.13 -17.09 -14.26
C ASP A 45 -1.87 -16.50 -13.58
N ARG A 46 -2.08 -15.56 -12.64
CA ARG A 46 -0.99 -14.86 -11.96
C ARG A 46 -1.34 -14.47 -10.54
N GLN A 47 -0.32 -14.29 -9.71
CA GLN A 47 -0.48 -13.69 -8.40
C GLN A 47 -0.50 -12.16 -8.46
N VAL A 48 -1.30 -11.56 -7.60
CA VAL A 48 -1.46 -10.12 -7.43
C VAL A 48 -1.46 -9.76 -5.94
N ALA A 49 -1.21 -8.50 -5.62
CA ALA A 49 -1.46 -7.94 -4.30
C ALA A 49 -2.81 -7.21 -4.30
N ILE A 50 -3.61 -7.40 -3.26
CA ILE A 50 -4.87 -6.67 -3.07
C ILE A 50 -4.82 -5.93 -1.75
N LYS A 51 -4.87 -4.60 -1.79
CA LYS A 51 -4.97 -3.73 -0.62
C LYS A 51 -6.44 -3.44 -0.36
N GLU A 52 -6.92 -3.73 0.84
CA GLU A 52 -8.26 -3.42 1.33
C GLU A 52 -8.18 -2.23 2.29
N TYR A 53 -9.09 -1.26 2.16
CA TYR A 53 -9.26 -0.21 3.16
C TYR A 53 -10.06 -0.75 4.35
N ILE A 54 -9.40 -0.96 5.48
CA ILE A 54 -10.01 -1.47 6.70
C ILE A 54 -9.35 -0.86 7.95
N PRO A 55 -9.82 0.32 8.41
CA PRO A 55 -9.33 0.94 9.63
C PRO A 55 -9.83 0.16 10.86
N ALA A 56 -9.02 -0.78 11.34
CA ALA A 56 -9.36 -1.77 12.37
C ALA A 56 -9.91 -1.17 13.68
N SER A 57 -9.52 0.07 14.01
CA SER A 57 -10.05 0.80 15.18
C SER A 57 -11.48 1.30 15.02
N MET A 58 -11.98 1.42 13.79
CA MET A 58 -13.28 2.03 13.47
C MET A 58 -14.33 1.03 13.02
N VAL A 59 -13.91 -0.12 12.47
CA VAL A 59 -14.79 -1.12 11.86
C VAL A 59 -14.59 -2.51 12.45
N SER A 60 -15.55 -3.36 12.20
CA SER A 60 -15.45 -4.84 12.36
C SER A 60 -16.00 -5.50 11.12
N ARG A 61 -15.53 -6.71 10.82
CA ARG A 61 -16.07 -7.52 9.73
C ARG A 61 -17.27 -8.32 10.24
N ALA A 62 -18.37 -8.24 9.51
CA ALA A 62 -19.55 -9.07 9.74
C ALA A 62 -19.39 -10.46 9.07
N ASP A 63 -20.28 -11.40 9.39
CA ASP A 63 -20.24 -12.78 8.84
C ASP A 63 -20.43 -12.82 7.33
N ASP A 64 -21.12 -11.83 6.76
CA ASP A 64 -21.29 -11.65 5.31
C ASP A 64 -20.14 -10.93 4.62
N MET A 65 -19.01 -10.76 5.31
CA MET A 65 -17.78 -10.12 4.89
C MET A 65 -17.86 -8.59 4.71
N ARG A 66 -18.99 -7.95 4.98
CA ARG A 66 -19.11 -6.48 4.97
C ARG A 66 -18.45 -5.84 6.19
N LEU A 67 -17.99 -4.61 6.01
CA LEU A 67 -17.48 -3.81 7.13
C LEU A 67 -18.63 -3.08 7.81
N VAL A 68 -18.67 -3.16 9.14
CA VAL A 68 -19.63 -2.48 9.98
C VAL A 68 -18.90 -1.51 10.90
N LEU A 69 -19.37 -0.27 10.98
CA LEU A 69 -18.81 0.71 11.91
C LEU A 69 -19.07 0.28 13.36
N ARG A 70 -18.03 0.32 14.18
CA ARG A 70 -18.13 0.04 15.65
C ARG A 70 -18.94 1.10 16.38
N SER A 71 -19.08 2.30 15.79
CA SER A 71 -19.87 3.40 16.34
C SER A 71 -20.17 4.42 15.24
N GLU A 72 -21.37 5.03 15.25
CA GLU A 72 -21.76 6.09 14.31
C GLU A 72 -20.82 7.31 14.33
N ARG A 73 -20.13 7.57 15.46
CA ARG A 73 -19.14 8.65 15.56
C ARG A 73 -18.01 8.53 14.54
N PHE A 74 -17.73 7.32 14.04
CA PHE A 74 -16.66 7.08 13.06
C PHE A 74 -17.09 7.33 11.61
N THR A 75 -18.39 7.52 11.34
CA THR A 75 -18.93 7.64 9.97
C THR A 75 -18.16 8.66 9.14
N ARG A 76 -17.97 9.87 9.63
CA ARG A 76 -17.30 10.95 8.88
C ARG A 76 -15.84 10.62 8.60
N ILE A 77 -15.12 10.10 9.60
CA ILE A 77 -13.68 9.79 9.47
C ILE A 77 -13.50 8.58 8.54
N PHE A 78 -14.33 7.56 8.68
CA PHE A 78 -14.32 6.39 7.80
C PHE A 78 -14.57 6.78 6.33
N GLN A 79 -15.60 7.57 6.07
CA GLN A 79 -15.92 8.03 4.71
C GLN A 79 -14.80 8.90 4.11
N ALA A 80 -14.22 9.80 4.89
CA ALA A 80 -13.08 10.61 4.45
C ALA A 80 -11.88 9.73 4.08
N GLY A 81 -11.55 8.73 4.90
CA GLY A 81 -10.47 7.77 4.62
C GLY A 81 -10.77 6.89 3.40
N LEU A 82 -12.01 6.44 3.21
CA LEU A 82 -12.43 5.68 2.03
C LEU A 82 -12.27 6.51 0.74
N ILE A 83 -12.69 7.78 0.77
CA ILE A 83 -12.49 8.70 -0.36
C ILE A 83 -11.01 8.90 -0.66
N SER A 84 -10.19 9.08 0.39
CA SER A 84 -8.73 9.21 0.25
C SER A 84 -8.11 7.96 -0.39
N PHE A 85 -8.49 6.77 0.06
CA PHE A 85 -8.02 5.50 -0.51
C PHE A 85 -8.39 5.34 -1.99
N ILE A 86 -9.62 5.70 -2.36
CA ILE A 86 -10.06 5.67 -3.76
C ILE A 86 -9.26 6.69 -4.59
N GLN A 87 -8.98 7.87 -4.02
CA GLN A 87 -8.19 8.89 -4.70
C GLN A 87 -6.73 8.46 -4.87
N GLU A 88 -6.16 7.76 -3.89
CA GLU A 88 -4.84 7.12 -3.98
C GLU A 88 -4.79 6.16 -5.18
N ALA A 89 -5.73 5.22 -5.28
CA ALA A 89 -5.81 4.27 -6.39
C ALA A 89 -5.91 4.97 -7.76
N LYS A 90 -6.75 6.01 -7.87
CA LYS A 90 -6.88 6.82 -9.09
C LYS A 90 -5.60 7.58 -9.44
N THR A 91 -4.87 8.03 -8.45
CA THR A 91 -3.60 8.74 -8.65
C THR A 91 -2.53 7.78 -9.13
N LEU A 92 -2.35 6.65 -8.44
CA LEU A 92 -1.40 5.60 -8.82
C LEU A 92 -1.61 5.07 -10.23
N ALA A 93 -2.87 4.86 -10.64
CA ALA A 93 -3.22 4.35 -11.97
C ALA A 93 -2.79 5.29 -13.12
N ARG A 94 -2.39 6.52 -12.84
CA ARG A 94 -1.89 7.48 -13.85
C ARG A 94 -0.41 7.29 -14.16
N PHE A 95 0.33 6.64 -13.26
CA PHE A 95 1.78 6.51 -13.38
C PHE A 95 2.15 5.13 -13.90
N SER A 96 3.10 5.10 -14.83
CA SER A 96 3.73 3.88 -15.31
C SER A 96 5.25 4.07 -15.21
N HIS A 97 5.86 3.45 -14.19
CA HIS A 97 7.30 3.49 -13.97
C HIS A 97 7.70 2.23 -13.20
N PRO A 98 8.82 1.54 -13.54
CA PRO A 98 9.22 0.29 -12.88
C PRO A 98 9.50 0.45 -11.37
N GLY A 99 9.87 1.65 -10.91
CA GLY A 99 10.08 1.96 -9.50
C GLY A 99 8.85 2.49 -8.75
N LEU A 100 7.65 2.47 -9.36
CA LEU A 100 6.38 2.82 -8.72
C LEU A 100 5.44 1.63 -8.72
N VAL A 101 4.66 1.46 -7.64
CA VAL A 101 3.64 0.41 -7.60
C VAL A 101 2.66 0.56 -8.76
N HIS A 102 2.41 -0.54 -9.46
CA HIS A 102 1.50 -0.56 -10.61
C HIS A 102 0.12 -1.04 -10.19
N VAL A 103 -0.88 -0.14 -10.26
CA VAL A 103 -2.29 -0.44 -10.00
C VAL A 103 -2.91 -1.06 -11.24
N LEU A 104 -3.48 -2.24 -11.07
CA LEU A 104 -4.12 -3.01 -12.14
C LEU A 104 -5.63 -2.74 -12.20
N ARG A 105 -6.27 -2.65 -11.03
CA ARG A 105 -7.72 -2.48 -10.91
C ARG A 105 -8.09 -1.92 -9.52
N PHE A 106 -9.26 -1.30 -9.42
CA PHE A 106 -9.88 -1.03 -8.13
C PHE A 106 -11.40 -1.19 -8.22
N TRP A 107 -12.06 -1.51 -7.10
CA TRP A 107 -13.52 -1.56 -6.98
C TRP A 107 -13.96 -1.34 -5.53
N GLN A 108 -15.27 -1.14 -5.35
CA GLN A 108 -15.92 -1.07 -4.05
C GLN A 108 -16.82 -2.30 -3.87
N ALA A 109 -16.70 -2.96 -2.73
CA ALA A 109 -17.51 -4.07 -2.27
C ALA A 109 -17.43 -4.17 -0.75
N ASN A 110 -18.30 -4.94 -0.11
CA ASN A 110 -18.26 -5.19 1.34
C ASN A 110 -18.22 -3.90 2.19
N ASP A 111 -18.87 -2.83 1.74
CA ASP A 111 -18.88 -1.50 2.35
C ASP A 111 -17.47 -0.87 2.52
N THR A 112 -16.53 -1.28 1.66
CA THR A 112 -15.15 -0.76 1.58
C THR A 112 -14.66 -0.70 0.13
N ALA A 113 -13.35 -0.50 -0.05
CA ALA A 113 -12.70 -0.49 -1.36
C ALA A 113 -11.45 -1.38 -1.38
N TYR A 114 -11.19 -1.91 -2.56
CA TYR A 114 -10.07 -2.80 -2.87
C TYR A 114 -9.26 -2.24 -4.03
N MET A 115 -7.94 -2.29 -3.91
CA MET A 115 -7.00 -1.90 -4.96
C MET A 115 -6.11 -3.09 -5.29
N VAL A 116 -6.19 -3.56 -6.54
CA VAL A 116 -5.32 -4.63 -7.06
C VAL A 116 -4.07 -4.03 -7.64
N MET A 117 -2.94 -4.57 -7.24
CA MET A 117 -1.62 -4.12 -7.65
C MET A 117 -0.79 -5.31 -8.13
N GLN A 118 0.22 -5.03 -8.92
CA GLN A 118 1.26 -6.02 -9.20
C GLN A 118 1.86 -6.51 -7.87
N LEU A 119 2.02 -7.81 -7.74
CA LEU A 119 2.77 -8.40 -6.62
C LEU A 119 4.27 -8.31 -6.93
N TYR A 120 5.02 -7.67 -6.04
CA TYR A 120 6.47 -7.55 -6.16
C TYR A 120 7.15 -8.58 -5.26
N SER A 121 8.15 -9.28 -5.80
CA SER A 121 9.01 -10.17 -5.04
C SER A 121 9.98 -9.37 -4.14
N GLY A 122 10.59 -10.05 -3.17
CA GLY A 122 11.55 -9.42 -2.27
C GLY A 122 10.92 -8.97 -0.95
N GLU A 123 11.47 -7.94 -0.34
CA GLU A 123 11.06 -7.46 0.98
C GLU A 123 11.21 -5.95 1.11
N THR A 124 10.58 -5.34 2.12
CA THR A 124 10.77 -3.91 2.37
C THR A 124 12.20 -3.61 2.82
N LEU A 125 12.70 -2.42 2.51
CA LEU A 125 14.02 -1.97 2.97
C LEU A 125 14.14 -2.06 4.50
N LYS A 126 13.05 -1.80 5.22
CA LYS A 126 12.99 -1.96 6.68
C LYS A 126 13.28 -3.40 7.10
N ASN A 127 12.64 -4.38 6.46
CA ASN A 127 12.83 -5.79 6.77
C ASN A 127 14.24 -6.26 6.36
N LEU A 128 14.70 -5.86 5.17
CA LEU A 128 16.05 -6.15 4.70
C LEU A 128 17.10 -5.64 5.69
N TYR A 129 16.99 -4.36 6.10
CA TYR A 129 17.93 -3.78 7.07
C TYR A 129 17.86 -4.45 8.44
N SER A 130 16.68 -4.82 8.92
CA SER A 130 16.51 -5.51 10.20
C SER A 130 17.11 -6.93 10.18
N ARG A 131 17.04 -7.61 9.04
CA ARG A 131 17.51 -9.01 8.88
C ARG A 131 18.97 -9.11 8.49
N GLN A 132 19.46 -8.20 7.64
CA GLN A 132 20.80 -8.22 7.05
C GLN A 132 21.34 -6.79 6.90
N PRO A 133 21.61 -6.08 8.02
CA PRO A 133 22.08 -4.70 7.97
C PRO A 133 23.40 -4.54 7.19
N GLU A 134 24.24 -5.58 7.14
CA GLU A 134 25.51 -5.60 6.41
C GLU A 134 25.37 -5.50 4.90
N VAL A 135 24.20 -5.84 4.34
CA VAL A 135 23.92 -5.70 2.91
C VAL A 135 23.72 -4.23 2.52
N VAL A 136 23.18 -3.41 3.44
CA VAL A 136 22.86 -1.99 3.20
C VAL A 136 24.11 -1.13 3.38
N THR A 137 25.08 -1.33 2.47
CA THR A 137 26.32 -0.56 2.42
C THR A 137 26.15 0.73 1.63
N GLU A 138 27.13 1.66 1.74
CA GLU A 138 27.13 2.87 0.91
C GLU A 138 27.11 2.53 -0.58
N THR A 139 27.86 1.54 -1.01
CA THR A 139 27.89 1.08 -2.41
C THR A 139 26.52 0.58 -2.85
N TRP A 140 25.83 -0.18 -2.00
CA TRP A 140 24.48 -0.66 -2.27
C TRP A 140 23.48 0.49 -2.37
N ILE A 141 23.53 1.44 -1.43
CA ILE A 141 22.67 2.65 -1.43
C ILE A 141 22.88 3.46 -2.71
N ARG A 142 24.14 3.69 -3.13
CA ARG A 142 24.47 4.41 -4.36
C ARG A 142 23.91 3.75 -5.63
N LYS A 143 23.70 2.44 -5.62
CA LYS A 143 23.07 1.71 -6.73
C LYS A 143 21.53 1.80 -6.69
N MET A 144 20.96 1.78 -5.49
CA MET A 144 19.51 1.80 -5.29
C MET A 144 18.90 3.19 -5.52
N LEU A 145 19.62 4.28 -5.17
CA LEU A 145 19.09 5.65 -5.24
C LEU A 145 18.73 6.12 -6.66
N PRO A 146 19.52 5.89 -7.74
CA PRO A 146 19.16 6.39 -9.07
C PRO A 146 17.81 5.88 -9.59
N PRO A 147 17.46 4.57 -9.51
CA PRO A 147 16.11 4.10 -9.86
C PRO A 147 15.01 4.75 -9.00
N LEU A 148 15.24 4.94 -7.70
CA LEU A 148 14.30 5.62 -6.82
C LEU A 148 14.09 7.09 -7.22
N PHE A 149 15.16 7.81 -7.51
CA PHE A 149 15.07 9.19 -7.98
C PHE A 149 14.37 9.31 -9.34
N SER A 150 14.57 8.35 -10.24
CA SER A 150 13.82 8.27 -11.49
C SER A 150 12.32 8.13 -11.27
N ALA A 151 11.94 7.26 -10.33
CA ALA A 151 10.54 7.08 -9.93
C ALA A 151 9.94 8.38 -9.35
N LEU A 152 10.66 9.01 -8.42
CA LEU A 152 10.24 10.28 -7.81
C LEU A 152 10.15 11.41 -8.85
N LYS A 153 11.10 11.48 -9.79
CA LYS A 153 11.04 12.44 -10.88
C LYS A 153 9.76 12.29 -11.71
N THR A 154 9.34 11.05 -11.99
CA THR A 154 8.09 10.78 -12.72
C THR A 154 6.87 11.36 -12.00
N LEU A 155 6.84 11.32 -10.66
CA LEU A 155 5.78 11.94 -9.85
C LEU A 155 5.87 13.46 -9.90
N HIS A 156 7.08 14.01 -9.67
CA HIS A 156 7.31 15.45 -9.58
C HIS A 156 7.02 16.15 -10.91
N ASP A 157 7.39 15.55 -12.04
CA ASP A 157 7.11 16.09 -13.38
C ASP A 157 5.60 16.26 -13.64
N GLN A 158 4.74 15.55 -12.92
CA GLN A 158 3.28 15.68 -12.98
C GLN A 158 2.70 16.50 -11.82
N GLY A 159 3.55 17.13 -11.01
CA GLY A 159 3.17 17.96 -9.87
C GLY A 159 2.67 17.18 -8.66
N TYR A 160 3.13 15.93 -8.47
CA TYR A 160 2.80 15.11 -7.30
C TYR A 160 4.01 14.97 -6.38
N LEU A 161 3.78 15.10 -5.07
CA LEU A 161 4.73 14.80 -4.01
C LEU A 161 4.30 13.54 -3.28
N HIS A 162 5.24 12.62 -3.01
CA HIS A 162 4.93 11.35 -2.35
C HIS A 162 4.60 11.52 -0.86
N ARG A 163 5.37 12.30 -0.13
CA ARG A 163 5.22 12.69 1.29
C ARG A 163 5.37 11.57 2.33
N ASP A 164 5.57 10.33 1.94
CA ASP A 164 5.79 9.21 2.86
C ASP A 164 6.87 8.25 2.34
N ILE A 165 8.03 8.82 1.96
CA ILE A 165 9.19 7.99 1.58
C ILE A 165 9.82 7.48 2.87
N ALA A 166 9.68 6.17 3.11
CA ALA A 166 10.21 5.51 4.29
C ALA A 166 10.61 4.06 3.96
N PRO A 167 11.50 3.44 4.75
CA PRO A 167 11.98 2.09 4.48
C PRO A 167 10.90 1.01 4.44
N ASP A 168 9.78 1.20 5.10
CA ASP A 168 8.63 0.28 5.07
C ASP A 168 7.74 0.45 3.83
N ASN A 169 7.87 1.60 3.12
CA ASN A 169 7.19 1.85 1.85
C ASN A 169 8.09 1.61 0.62
N LEU A 170 9.29 1.09 0.83
CA LEU A 170 10.25 0.82 -0.23
C LEU A 170 10.51 -0.68 -0.33
N GLN A 171 9.94 -1.31 -1.35
CA GLN A 171 10.15 -2.74 -1.66
C GLN A 171 11.44 -2.91 -2.43
N ILE A 172 12.34 -3.75 -1.95
CA ILE A 172 13.57 -4.11 -2.64
C ILE A 172 13.34 -5.46 -3.32
N GLN A 173 13.32 -5.46 -4.63
CA GLN A 173 13.11 -6.66 -5.42
C GLN A 173 14.35 -7.56 -5.41
N ALA A 174 14.22 -8.83 -5.88
CA ALA A 174 15.31 -9.79 -5.94
C ALA A 174 16.50 -9.32 -6.82
N ASN A 175 16.25 -8.44 -7.81
CA ASN A 175 17.27 -7.81 -8.65
C ASN A 175 17.96 -6.59 -7.98
N GLY A 176 17.52 -6.21 -6.76
CA GLY A 176 18.02 -5.05 -6.01
C GLY A 176 17.35 -3.72 -6.39
N GLU A 177 16.39 -3.71 -7.32
CA GLU A 177 15.68 -2.49 -7.71
C GLU A 177 14.58 -2.13 -6.71
N PRO A 178 14.47 -0.84 -6.34
CA PRO A 178 13.43 -0.35 -5.44
C PRO A 178 12.11 -0.14 -6.16
N VAL A 179 11.01 -0.46 -5.47
CA VAL A 179 9.64 -0.08 -5.85
C VAL A 179 8.99 0.66 -4.69
N LEU A 180 8.49 1.84 -4.96
CA LEU A 180 7.77 2.67 -3.99
C LEU A 180 6.30 2.23 -3.94
N LEU A 181 5.82 1.79 -2.77
CA LEU A 181 4.57 1.05 -2.64
C LEU A 181 3.34 1.88 -2.27
N ASP A 182 3.46 2.80 -1.31
CA ASP A 182 2.32 3.46 -0.67
C ASP A 182 2.27 4.94 -1.00
N PHE A 183 1.12 5.41 -1.52
CA PHE A 183 0.87 6.78 -1.93
C PHE A 183 -0.24 7.45 -1.11
N GLY A 184 -0.61 6.85 0.03
CA GLY A 184 -1.68 7.37 0.87
C GLY A 184 -1.49 8.82 1.34
N SER A 185 -0.24 9.29 1.36
CA SER A 185 0.12 10.67 1.68
C SER A 185 0.41 11.53 0.45
N ALA A 186 0.39 10.95 -0.77
CA ALA A 186 0.71 11.70 -1.98
C ALA A 186 -0.35 12.76 -2.29
N CYS A 187 0.07 13.96 -2.62
CA CYS A 187 -0.83 15.01 -3.04
C CYS A 187 -0.30 15.73 -4.28
N LYS A 188 -1.22 16.28 -5.06
CA LYS A 188 -0.87 17.18 -6.15
C LYS A 188 -0.38 18.49 -5.55
N GLU A 189 0.78 18.96 -6.00
CA GLU A 189 1.27 20.29 -5.67
C GLU A 189 0.33 21.34 -6.27
N ILE A 190 -0.54 21.90 -5.42
CA ILE A 190 -1.38 23.02 -5.82
C ILE A 190 -0.51 24.25 -5.61
N GLY A 191 -0.03 24.84 -6.72
CA GLY A 191 0.74 26.07 -6.67
C GLY A 191 0.04 27.13 -5.81
N HIS A 192 0.71 27.54 -4.72
CA HIS A 192 0.42 28.72 -3.89
C HIS A 192 -1.02 28.98 -3.42
N LEU A 193 -1.79 27.99 -3.03
CA LEU A 193 -2.98 28.24 -2.22
C LEU A 193 -2.94 27.40 -0.96
N THR A 194 -2.38 28.05 0.06
CA THR A 194 -2.51 27.74 1.47
C THR A 194 -3.97 27.51 1.84
N ASP A 195 -4.28 26.40 2.49
CA ASP A 195 -4.82 26.33 3.84
C ASP A 195 -5.25 24.89 4.15
N LYS A 196 -4.72 24.38 5.26
CA LYS A 196 -5.12 23.13 5.90
C LYS A 196 -4.76 21.83 5.17
N THR A 197 -3.51 21.69 4.75
CA THR A 197 -2.93 20.36 4.65
C THR A 197 -2.48 19.94 6.04
N GLU A 198 -3.21 19.04 6.69
CA GLU A 198 -2.71 18.37 7.89
C GLU A 198 -1.41 17.66 7.50
N ILE A 199 -0.28 18.15 8.00
CA ILE A 199 1.02 17.53 7.79
C ILE A 199 1.05 16.31 8.68
N MET A 200 0.78 15.14 8.11
CA MET A 200 1.02 13.87 8.79
C MET A 200 2.52 13.59 8.76
N LEU A 201 3.19 13.84 9.88
CA LEU A 201 4.61 13.53 10.05
C LEU A 201 4.76 12.09 10.51
N LYS A 202 5.64 11.34 9.85
CA LYS A 202 6.02 9.99 10.28
C LYS A 202 7.17 10.10 11.28
N PRO A 203 6.97 9.74 12.57
CA PRO A 203 8.01 9.86 13.58
C PRO A 203 9.30 9.15 13.15
N GLY A 204 10.44 9.84 13.26
CA GLY A 204 11.75 9.31 12.90
C GLY A 204 12.17 9.45 11.43
N TYR A 205 11.28 9.90 10.53
CA TYR A 205 11.56 10.04 9.10
C TYR A 205 11.18 11.42 8.52
N ALA A 206 10.46 12.21 9.27
CA ALA A 206 10.11 13.58 8.91
C ALA A 206 10.82 14.58 9.85
N PRO A 207 11.26 15.74 9.33
CA PRO A 207 11.88 16.77 10.15
C PRO A 207 10.90 17.40 11.18
#